data_e5d2e362de0bec6dc0ef3ad99de88eb7
#
_entry.id   e5d2e362de0bec6dc0ef3ad99de88eb7
#
_cell.length_a   1.000
_cell.length_b   1.000
_cell.length_c   1.000
_cell.angle_alpha   90.00
_cell.angle_beta   90.00
_cell.angle_gamma   90.00
#
_symmetry.space_group_name_H-M   'P 1'
#
loop_
_entity.id
_entity.type
_entity.pdbx_description
1 polymer ?
#
loop_
_entity_poly.entity_id
_entity_poly.type
_entity_poly.pdbx_seq_one_letter_code
_entity_poly.pdbx_strand_id
1 'polypeptide(L)'
;MSHALLAVLSGVWPFVVTNVDDFVLLTVLFATVGRGGPTGRQIVTGQYLGIGILVVVSSLVALGLSPVPVRWTGLLGLVPIGLGVRGLLRLRRPSDDGRQMDRGAGAVAGTGGVMALTLANGADNLSVYIPLFRQAGAARTATYIVTFAVLVGVWCLVARAVADRRLLVAGIDRVGHWLVPLLYIAIGIRVVVVSGLFG
;
A
#
# COMPACT_ATOMS: atom_id res chain seq x y z
N MET A 1 19.27 -17.56 10.59
CA MET A 1 18.63 -16.24 10.35
C MET A 1 17.86 -15.88 11.60
N SER A 2 18.11 -14.70 12.17
CA SER A 2 17.42 -14.27 13.40
C SER A 2 15.92 -14.10 13.15
N HIS A 3 15.06 -14.44 14.12
CA HIS A 3 13.61 -14.25 14.04
C HIS A 3 13.21 -12.81 13.67
N ALA A 4 14.05 -11.83 14.06
CA ALA A 4 13.87 -10.43 13.70
C ALA A 4 14.01 -10.18 12.18
N LEU A 5 15.00 -10.78 11.52
CA LEU A 5 15.19 -10.63 10.07
C LEU A 5 14.03 -11.23 9.29
N LEU A 6 13.53 -12.38 9.70
CA LEU A 6 12.34 -12.99 9.08
C LEU A 6 11.09 -12.13 9.28
N ALA A 7 10.93 -11.51 10.46
CA ALA A 7 9.81 -10.58 10.72
C ALA A 7 9.90 -9.35 9.83
N VAL A 8 11.07 -8.74 9.68
CA VAL A 8 11.28 -7.59 8.77
C VAL A 8 10.96 -7.98 7.33
N LEU A 9 11.53 -9.07 6.83
CA LEU A 9 11.29 -9.55 5.45
C LEU A 9 9.80 -9.86 5.20
N SER A 10 9.10 -10.42 6.20
CA SER A 10 7.66 -10.69 6.09
C SER A 10 6.80 -9.41 6.08
N GLY A 11 7.31 -8.28 6.60
CA GLY A 11 6.67 -6.97 6.54
C GLY A 11 6.94 -6.21 5.24
N VAL A 12 8.13 -6.38 4.64
CA VAL A 12 8.51 -5.69 3.40
C VAL A 12 7.52 -6.02 2.28
N TRP A 13 7.20 -7.30 2.11
CA TRP A 13 6.39 -7.76 0.99
C TRP A 13 4.96 -7.20 0.97
N PRO A 14 4.17 -7.25 2.07
CA PRO A 14 2.85 -6.63 2.10
C PRO A 14 2.90 -5.14 1.81
N PHE A 15 3.89 -4.41 2.36
CA PHE A 15 4.06 -2.99 2.09
C PHE A 15 4.32 -2.71 0.62
N VAL A 16 5.28 -3.40 0.01
CA VAL A 16 5.64 -3.20 -1.41
C VAL A 16 4.41 -3.38 -2.29
N VAL A 17 3.65 -4.46 -2.08
CA VAL A 17 2.49 -4.80 -2.91
C VAL A 17 1.38 -3.75 -2.81
N THR A 18 1.06 -3.29 -1.59
CA THR A 18 -0.02 -2.33 -1.37
C THR A 18 0.36 -0.89 -1.71
N ASN A 19 1.64 -0.59 -1.89
CA ASN A 19 2.11 0.77 -2.14
C ASN A 19 2.71 0.96 -3.54
N VAL A 20 2.51 0.02 -4.49
CA VAL A 20 2.96 0.21 -5.88
C VAL A 20 2.24 1.39 -6.54
N ASP A 21 0.92 1.50 -6.33
CA ASP A 21 0.12 2.60 -6.87
C ASP A 21 0.54 3.93 -6.24
N ASP A 22 0.78 3.95 -4.92
CA ASP A 22 1.34 5.11 -4.24
C ASP A 22 2.73 5.49 -4.77
N PHE A 23 3.55 4.51 -5.19
CA PHE A 23 4.85 4.78 -5.78
C PHE A 23 4.73 5.55 -7.11
N VAL A 24 3.81 5.13 -7.99
CA VAL A 24 3.53 5.83 -9.25
C VAL A 24 3.04 7.24 -8.95
N LEU A 25 2.08 7.38 -8.03
CA LEU A 25 1.52 8.65 -7.61
C LEU A 25 2.59 9.59 -7.03
N LEU A 26 3.44 9.11 -6.13
CA LEU A 26 4.55 9.87 -5.56
C LEU A 26 5.51 10.34 -6.66
N THR A 27 5.81 9.46 -7.63
CA THR A 27 6.69 9.80 -8.74
C THR A 27 6.11 10.96 -9.58
N VAL A 28 4.80 10.91 -9.87
CA VAL A 28 4.10 12.02 -10.57
C VAL A 28 4.13 13.30 -9.71
N LEU A 29 3.83 13.21 -8.41
CA LEU A 29 3.89 14.36 -7.51
C LEU A 29 5.29 14.98 -7.44
N PHE A 30 6.35 14.17 -7.32
CA PHE A 30 7.72 14.68 -7.33
C PHE A 30 8.09 15.34 -8.66
N ALA A 31 7.55 14.88 -9.79
CA ALA A 31 7.75 15.52 -11.09
C ALA A 31 7.09 16.90 -11.20
N THR A 32 6.11 17.23 -10.32
CA THR A 32 5.47 18.57 -10.28
C THR A 32 6.19 19.56 -9.37
N VAL A 33 7.19 19.13 -8.60
CA VAL A 33 7.97 20.01 -7.71
C VAL A 33 8.63 21.12 -8.54
N GLY A 34 8.46 22.37 -8.11
CA GLY A 34 8.95 23.54 -8.84
C GLY A 34 8.11 23.96 -10.05
N ARG A 35 7.00 23.26 -10.34
CA ARG A 35 6.08 23.55 -11.46
C ARG A 35 4.65 23.88 -10.96
N GLY A 36 4.51 24.42 -9.76
CA GLY A 36 3.22 24.75 -9.15
C GLY A 36 2.62 23.63 -8.29
N GLY A 37 3.25 22.46 -8.23
CA GLY A 37 2.85 21.35 -7.36
C GLY A 37 3.37 21.50 -5.92
N PRO A 38 3.08 20.52 -5.04
CA PRO A 38 3.56 20.50 -3.67
C PRO A 38 5.08 20.41 -3.60
N THR A 39 5.67 20.97 -2.54
CA THR A 39 7.11 20.87 -2.31
C THR A 39 7.50 19.45 -1.92
N GLY A 40 8.77 19.05 -2.14
CA GLY A 40 9.25 17.73 -1.76
C GLY A 40 9.03 17.38 -0.28
N ARG A 41 9.15 18.39 0.63
CA ARG A 41 8.84 18.20 2.05
C ARG A 41 7.36 17.92 2.29
N GLN A 42 6.48 18.64 1.61
CA GLN A 42 5.03 18.44 1.71
C GLN A 42 4.61 17.05 1.21
N ILE A 43 5.26 16.55 0.13
CA ILE A 43 5.03 15.20 -0.39
C ILE A 43 5.42 14.17 0.66
N VAL A 44 6.66 14.24 1.18
CA VAL A 44 7.15 13.28 2.18
C VAL A 44 6.29 13.31 3.44
N THR A 45 6.01 14.50 3.99
CA THR A 45 5.19 14.63 5.22
C THR A 45 3.76 14.13 4.99
N GLY A 46 3.15 14.47 3.85
CA GLY A 46 1.80 14.01 3.51
C GLY A 46 1.71 12.49 3.38
N GLN A 47 2.72 11.86 2.76
CA GLN A 47 2.80 10.41 2.64
C GLN A 47 2.96 9.73 4.01
N TYR A 48 3.85 10.24 4.87
CA TYR A 48 4.01 9.70 6.23
C TYR A 48 2.73 9.84 7.05
N LEU A 49 2.02 10.97 6.96
CA LEU A 49 0.74 11.16 7.64
C LEU A 49 -0.33 10.23 7.10
N GLY A 50 -0.44 10.09 5.78
CA GLY A 50 -1.42 9.20 5.14
C GLY A 50 -1.22 7.74 5.53
N ILE A 51 -0.02 7.20 5.31
CA ILE A 51 0.30 5.81 5.70
C ILE A 51 0.22 5.63 7.22
N GLY A 52 0.66 6.63 8.02
CA GLY A 52 0.54 6.59 9.48
C GLY A 52 -0.91 6.43 9.95
N ILE A 53 -1.84 7.18 9.38
CA ILE A 53 -3.28 7.05 9.67
C ILE A 53 -3.79 5.66 9.27
N LEU A 54 -3.43 5.16 8.08
CA LEU A 54 -3.83 3.82 7.64
C LEU A 54 -3.31 2.72 8.58
N VAL A 55 -2.07 2.83 9.04
CA VAL A 55 -1.46 1.92 10.03
C VAL A 55 -2.20 1.98 11.36
N VAL A 56 -2.51 3.19 11.86
CA VAL A 56 -3.26 3.36 13.11
C VAL A 56 -4.66 2.78 13.00
N VAL A 57 -5.39 3.10 11.94
CA VAL A 57 -6.74 2.56 11.69
C VAL A 57 -6.69 1.04 11.58
N SER A 58 -5.75 0.48 10.82
CA SER A 58 -5.58 -0.97 10.69
C SER A 58 -5.27 -1.64 12.01
N SER A 59 -4.43 -1.01 12.85
CA SER A 59 -4.08 -1.52 14.18
C SER A 59 -5.29 -1.51 15.12
N LEU A 60 -6.05 -0.42 15.13
CA LEU A 60 -7.26 -0.31 15.96
C LEU A 60 -8.33 -1.33 15.55
N VAL A 61 -8.55 -1.49 14.25
CA VAL A 61 -9.49 -2.51 13.73
C VAL A 61 -9.01 -3.91 14.07
N ALA A 62 -7.71 -4.20 13.90
CA ALA A 62 -7.14 -5.50 14.26
C ALA A 62 -7.28 -5.81 15.75
N LEU A 63 -7.13 -4.82 16.63
CA LEU A 63 -7.36 -4.94 18.08
C LEU A 63 -8.85 -5.13 18.39
N GLY A 64 -9.74 -4.39 17.74
CA GLY A 64 -11.19 -4.54 17.88
C GLY A 64 -11.70 -5.93 17.47
N LEU A 65 -11.00 -6.60 16.56
CA LEU A 65 -11.26 -8.00 16.18
C LEU A 65 -10.66 -9.01 17.17
N SER A 66 -10.02 -8.57 18.26
CA SER A 66 -9.37 -9.45 19.26
C SER A 66 -10.27 -10.53 19.82
N PRO A 67 -11.57 -10.29 20.15
CA PRO A 67 -12.47 -11.33 20.64
C PRO A 67 -12.91 -12.33 19.56
N VAL A 68 -12.71 -12.02 18.28
CA VAL A 68 -13.06 -12.91 17.17
C VAL A 68 -11.99 -13.98 17.01
N PRO A 69 -12.34 -15.28 16.98
CA PRO A 69 -11.36 -16.34 16.71
C PRO A 69 -10.60 -16.09 15.42
N VAL A 70 -9.28 -16.36 15.41
CA VAL A 70 -8.37 -16.07 14.28
C VAL A 70 -8.86 -16.73 12.99
N ARG A 71 -9.45 -17.93 13.09
CA ARG A 71 -10.03 -18.63 11.93
C ARG A 71 -11.03 -17.78 11.13
N TRP A 72 -11.90 -17.02 11.83
CA TRP A 72 -12.88 -16.16 11.19
C TRP A 72 -12.25 -14.90 10.55
N THR A 73 -11.11 -14.46 11.08
CA THR A 73 -10.37 -13.35 10.45
C THR A 73 -9.77 -13.73 9.10
N GLY A 74 -9.70 -15.02 8.77
CA GLY A 74 -9.37 -15.51 7.43
C GLY A 74 -10.35 -15.01 6.36
N LEU A 75 -11.61 -14.74 6.71
CA LEU A 75 -12.57 -14.13 5.79
C LEU A 75 -12.11 -12.75 5.28
N LEU A 76 -11.31 -12.02 6.07
CA LEU A 76 -10.72 -10.75 5.64
C LEU A 76 -9.76 -10.94 4.46
N GLY A 77 -9.18 -12.13 4.29
CA GLY A 77 -8.37 -12.49 3.13
C GLY A 77 -9.16 -12.51 1.81
N LEU A 78 -10.49 -12.61 1.87
CA LEU A 78 -11.33 -12.53 0.66
C LEU A 78 -11.33 -11.12 0.06
N VAL A 79 -11.08 -10.08 0.88
CA VAL A 79 -11.03 -8.69 0.42
C VAL A 79 -9.88 -8.48 -0.56
N PRO A 80 -8.61 -8.77 -0.21
CA PRO A 80 -7.51 -8.66 -1.18
C PRO A 80 -7.66 -9.63 -2.36
N ILE A 81 -8.22 -10.84 -2.17
CA ILE A 81 -8.53 -11.71 -3.30
C ILE A 81 -9.52 -11.01 -4.26
N GLY A 82 -10.60 -10.45 -3.74
CA GLY A 82 -11.60 -9.74 -4.54
C GLY A 82 -11.01 -8.54 -5.30
N LEU A 83 -10.14 -7.75 -4.64
CA LEU A 83 -9.42 -6.64 -5.27
C LEU A 83 -8.50 -7.13 -6.39
N GLY A 84 -7.75 -8.20 -6.15
CA GLY A 84 -6.88 -8.80 -7.16
C GLY A 84 -7.66 -9.33 -8.38
N VAL A 85 -8.76 -10.06 -8.15
CA VAL A 85 -9.63 -10.53 -9.24
C VAL A 85 -10.23 -9.36 -10.01
N ARG A 86 -10.74 -8.33 -9.30
CA ARG A 86 -11.25 -7.10 -9.94
C ARG A 86 -10.17 -6.41 -10.78
N GLY A 87 -8.93 -6.34 -10.27
CA GLY A 87 -7.78 -5.81 -11.00
C GLY A 87 -7.53 -6.57 -12.30
N LEU A 88 -7.49 -7.91 -12.26
CA LEU A 88 -7.33 -8.75 -13.45
C LEU A 88 -8.47 -8.59 -14.47
N LEU A 89 -9.72 -8.46 -13.99
CA LEU A 89 -10.87 -8.22 -14.87
C LEU A 89 -10.81 -6.85 -15.56
N ARG A 90 -10.29 -5.83 -14.86
CA ARG A 90 -10.07 -4.49 -15.42
C ARG A 90 -9.03 -4.48 -16.53
N LEU A 91 -8.00 -5.34 -16.48
CA LEU A 91 -7.00 -5.47 -17.55
C LEU A 91 -7.62 -5.82 -18.90
N ARG A 92 -8.79 -6.44 -18.90
CA ARG A 92 -9.53 -6.79 -20.14
C ARG A 92 -10.35 -5.63 -20.69
N ARG A 93 -10.49 -4.51 -19.94
CA ARG A 93 -11.24 -3.32 -20.38
C ARG A 93 -10.27 -2.14 -20.35
N PRO A 94 -10.00 -1.47 -21.48
CA PRO A 94 -9.21 -0.25 -21.50
C PRO A 94 -9.91 0.79 -20.61
N SER A 95 -9.33 1.13 -19.47
CA SER A 95 -9.89 2.09 -18.52
C SER A 95 -9.15 3.42 -18.63
N ASP A 96 -9.89 4.51 -18.48
CA ASP A 96 -9.43 5.91 -18.43
C ASP A 96 -8.67 6.25 -17.12
N ASP A 97 -8.27 5.24 -16.34
CA ASP A 97 -7.69 5.41 -14.99
C ASP A 97 -6.39 6.23 -14.97
N GLY A 98 -5.55 6.13 -16.01
CA GLY A 98 -4.34 6.96 -16.11
C GLY A 98 -4.62 8.46 -16.22
N ARG A 99 -5.74 8.86 -16.84
CA ARG A 99 -6.15 10.26 -16.92
C ARG A 99 -6.75 10.81 -15.63
N GLN A 100 -7.33 9.94 -14.77
CA GLN A 100 -7.82 10.34 -13.46
C GLN A 100 -6.67 10.59 -12.48
N MET A 101 -5.62 9.79 -12.54
CA MET A 101 -4.41 9.94 -11.72
C MET A 101 -3.67 11.25 -12.03
N ASP A 102 -3.49 11.58 -13.31
CA ASP A 102 -2.87 12.84 -13.76
C ASP A 102 -3.70 14.08 -13.34
N ARG A 103 -5.03 14.00 -13.43
CA ARG A 103 -5.92 15.09 -13.01
C ARG A 103 -5.93 15.28 -11.49
N GLY A 104 -5.85 14.19 -10.72
CA GLY A 104 -5.76 14.24 -9.26
C GLY A 104 -4.45 14.88 -8.79
N ALA A 105 -3.33 14.48 -9.36
CA ALA A 105 -2.01 14.98 -8.99
C ALA A 105 -1.84 16.49 -9.27
N GLY A 106 -2.42 17.01 -10.35
CA GLY A 106 -2.38 18.44 -10.69
C GLY A 106 -3.19 19.34 -9.77
N ALA A 107 -4.18 18.81 -9.04
CA ALA A 107 -5.03 19.54 -8.10
C ALA A 107 -4.54 19.43 -6.63
N VAL A 108 -3.52 18.64 -6.37
CA VAL A 108 -3.01 18.39 -5.00
C VAL A 108 -2.19 19.57 -4.51
N ALA A 109 -2.68 20.26 -3.48
CA ALA A 109 -1.99 21.38 -2.86
C ALA A 109 -1.55 21.02 -1.43
N GLY A 110 -0.25 21.20 -1.16
CA GLY A 110 0.31 21.09 0.18
C GLY A 110 0.28 19.67 0.79
N THR A 111 0.68 19.60 2.05
CA THR A 111 0.75 18.34 2.83
C THR A 111 -0.62 17.65 2.96
N GLY A 112 -1.67 18.44 3.22
CA GLY A 112 -3.04 17.89 3.38
C GLY A 112 -3.59 17.26 2.12
N GLY A 113 -3.30 17.84 0.95
CA GLY A 113 -3.70 17.27 -0.33
C GLY A 113 -3.01 15.94 -0.62
N VAL A 114 -1.70 15.84 -0.35
CA VAL A 114 -0.94 14.58 -0.49
C VAL A 114 -1.48 13.51 0.47
N MET A 115 -1.69 13.87 1.74
CA MET A 115 -2.28 12.97 2.74
C MET A 115 -3.65 12.46 2.30
N ALA A 116 -4.52 13.34 1.85
CA ALA A 116 -5.87 12.97 1.39
C ALA A 116 -5.82 12.00 0.20
N LEU A 117 -4.89 12.21 -0.72
CA LEU A 117 -4.69 11.35 -1.87
C LEU A 117 -4.20 9.95 -1.46
N THR A 118 -3.22 9.87 -0.53
CA THR A 118 -2.77 8.59 0.05
C THR A 118 -3.91 7.87 0.77
N LEU A 119 -4.74 8.59 1.53
CA LEU A 119 -5.90 7.99 2.19
C LEU A 119 -6.97 7.51 1.21
N ALA A 120 -7.19 8.23 0.11
CA ALA A 120 -8.13 7.82 -0.93
C ALA A 120 -7.71 6.50 -1.61
N ASN A 121 -6.41 6.27 -1.76
CA ASN A 121 -5.85 5.01 -2.26
C ASN A 121 -5.70 3.93 -1.18
N GLY A 122 -5.93 4.25 0.09
CA GLY A 122 -5.60 3.39 1.21
C GLY A 122 -6.52 2.17 1.43
N ALA A 123 -7.52 1.94 0.59
CA ALA A 123 -8.45 0.81 0.77
C ALA A 123 -7.75 -0.56 0.66
N ASP A 124 -6.79 -0.68 -0.23
CA ASP A 124 -5.96 -1.86 -0.43
C ASP A 124 -4.96 -2.04 0.72
N ASN A 125 -4.35 -0.96 1.22
CA ASN A 125 -3.54 -1.00 2.44
C ASN A 125 -4.34 -1.55 3.62
N LEU A 126 -5.55 -1.04 3.89
CA LEU A 126 -6.41 -1.53 4.96
C LEU A 126 -6.75 -3.02 4.79
N SER A 127 -7.07 -3.45 3.56
CA SER A 127 -7.44 -4.83 3.26
C SER A 127 -6.34 -5.84 3.59
N VAL A 128 -5.08 -5.43 3.52
CA VAL A 128 -3.90 -6.25 3.80
C VAL A 128 -3.39 -6.05 5.23
N TYR A 129 -3.33 -4.80 5.73
CA TYR A 129 -2.74 -4.50 7.03
C TYR A 129 -3.61 -5.02 8.19
N ILE A 130 -4.94 -4.93 8.10
CA ILE A 130 -5.84 -5.42 9.15
C ILE A 130 -5.60 -6.91 9.43
N PRO A 131 -5.73 -7.84 8.47
CA PRO A 131 -5.49 -9.25 8.73
C PRO A 131 -4.02 -9.54 9.08
N LEU A 132 -3.07 -8.80 8.52
CA LEU A 132 -1.64 -8.94 8.83
C LEU A 132 -1.38 -8.65 10.32
N PHE A 133 -1.86 -7.51 10.84
CA PHE A 133 -1.66 -7.10 12.23
C PHE A 133 -2.43 -8.02 13.19
N ARG A 134 -3.61 -8.46 12.79
CA ARG A 134 -4.41 -9.40 13.58
C ARG A 134 -3.70 -10.75 13.80
N GLN A 135 -3.01 -11.25 12.78
CA GLN A 135 -2.28 -12.53 12.85
C GLN A 135 -0.91 -12.41 13.50
N ALA A 136 -0.30 -11.22 13.45
CA ALA A 136 1.08 -11.01 13.89
C ALA A 136 1.24 -10.99 15.42
N GLY A 137 0.24 -10.52 16.16
CA GLY A 137 0.38 -10.18 17.57
C GLY A 137 1.19 -8.89 17.81
N ALA A 138 1.16 -8.36 19.03
CA ALA A 138 1.66 -7.01 19.33
C ALA A 138 3.15 -6.79 18.99
N ALA A 139 4.04 -7.71 19.38
CA ALA A 139 5.48 -7.54 19.16
C ALA A 139 5.85 -7.51 17.66
N ARG A 140 5.24 -8.39 16.88
CA ARG A 140 5.49 -8.47 15.44
C ARG A 140 4.85 -7.30 14.69
N THR A 141 3.68 -6.83 15.14
CA THR A 141 3.04 -5.61 14.62
C THR A 141 3.93 -4.40 14.82
N ALA A 142 4.56 -4.24 15.99
CA ALA A 142 5.53 -3.15 16.21
C ALA A 142 6.70 -3.21 15.20
N THR A 143 7.23 -4.42 14.92
CA THR A 143 8.27 -4.60 13.90
C THR A 143 7.77 -4.17 12.52
N TYR A 144 6.53 -4.52 12.14
CA TYR A 144 5.95 -4.10 10.86
C TYR A 144 5.79 -2.59 10.78
N ILE A 145 5.33 -1.93 11.84
CA ILE A 145 5.18 -0.46 11.87
C ILE A 145 6.52 0.23 11.63
N VAL A 146 7.58 -0.21 12.32
CA VAL A 146 8.93 0.33 12.12
C VAL A 146 9.42 0.07 10.69
N THR A 147 9.21 -1.14 10.17
CA THR A 147 9.57 -1.50 8.80
C THR A 147 8.84 -0.61 7.80
N PHE A 148 7.53 -0.40 7.98
CA PHE A 148 6.73 0.46 7.10
C PHE A 148 7.20 1.91 7.14
N ALA A 149 7.51 2.44 8.33
CA ALA A 149 8.05 3.79 8.45
C ALA A 149 9.37 3.97 7.67
N VAL A 150 10.27 3.00 7.73
CA VAL A 150 11.50 3.01 6.93
C VAL A 150 11.19 2.91 5.43
N LEU A 151 10.29 2.02 5.05
CA LEU A 151 9.94 1.79 3.65
C LEU A 151 9.23 2.99 3.01
N VAL A 152 8.39 3.73 3.75
CA VAL A 152 7.82 5.00 3.26
C VAL A 152 8.93 5.99 2.88
N GLY A 153 9.96 6.11 3.71
CA GLY A 153 11.13 6.96 3.39
C GLY A 153 11.86 6.49 2.13
N VAL A 154 12.11 5.18 2.03
CA VAL A 154 12.74 4.57 0.84
C VAL A 154 11.87 4.82 -0.40
N TRP A 155 10.55 4.62 -0.32
CA TRP A 155 9.60 4.88 -1.41
C TRP A 155 9.67 6.32 -1.89
N CYS A 156 9.64 7.29 -0.97
CA CYS A 156 9.78 8.70 -1.32
C CYS A 156 11.12 9.03 -1.98
N LEU A 157 12.23 8.45 -1.49
CA LEU A 157 13.55 8.66 -2.06
C LEU A 157 13.65 8.09 -3.48
N VAL A 158 13.18 6.86 -3.68
CA VAL A 158 13.21 6.20 -5.00
C VAL A 158 12.27 6.91 -5.96
N ALA A 159 11.04 7.25 -5.54
CA ALA A 159 10.09 8.00 -6.36
C ALA A 159 10.66 9.35 -6.81
N ARG A 160 11.33 10.07 -5.90
CA ARG A 160 12.03 11.33 -6.24
C ARG A 160 13.15 11.10 -7.25
N ALA A 161 13.96 10.05 -7.10
CA ALA A 161 15.05 9.74 -8.00
C ALA A 161 14.57 9.32 -9.41
N VAL A 162 13.37 8.73 -9.48
CA VAL A 162 12.75 8.26 -10.73
C VAL A 162 11.92 9.35 -11.41
N ALA A 163 11.47 10.37 -10.67
CA ALA A 163 10.57 11.42 -11.16
C ALA A 163 11.03 12.12 -12.45
N ASP A 164 12.34 12.24 -12.65
CA ASP A 164 12.92 12.83 -13.87
C ASP A 164 13.04 11.85 -15.04
N ARG A 165 12.76 10.56 -14.84
CA ARG A 165 12.95 9.48 -15.81
C ARG A 165 11.64 8.88 -16.29
N ARG A 166 10.91 9.59 -17.15
CA ARG A 166 9.58 9.19 -17.67
C ARG A 166 9.49 7.76 -18.22
N LEU A 167 10.56 7.24 -18.83
CA LEU A 167 10.58 5.88 -19.38
C LEU A 167 10.52 4.79 -18.29
N LEU A 168 11.12 5.04 -17.12
CA LEU A 168 11.06 4.09 -16.00
C LEU A 168 9.66 4.04 -15.38
N VAL A 169 8.98 5.18 -15.29
CA VAL A 169 7.59 5.25 -14.78
C VAL A 169 6.66 4.41 -15.64
N ALA A 170 6.73 4.55 -16.97
CA ALA A 170 5.92 3.76 -17.88
C ALA A 170 6.22 2.25 -17.82
N GLY A 171 7.46 1.87 -17.52
CA GLY A 171 7.85 0.47 -17.31
C GLY A 171 7.27 -0.13 -16.04
N ILE A 172 7.34 0.61 -14.93
CA ILE A 172 6.78 0.20 -13.63
C ILE A 172 5.27 0.06 -13.72
N ASP A 173 4.60 1.01 -14.36
CA ASP A 173 3.16 0.99 -14.57
C ASP A 173 2.73 -0.25 -15.36
N ARG A 174 3.44 -0.57 -16.46
CA ARG A 174 3.13 -1.75 -17.28
C ARG A 174 3.27 -3.07 -16.53
N VAL A 175 4.32 -3.22 -15.70
CA VAL A 175 4.54 -4.44 -14.90
C VAL A 175 3.56 -4.47 -13.72
N GLY A 176 3.32 -3.34 -13.07
CA GLY A 176 2.41 -3.21 -11.93
C GLY A 176 0.99 -3.67 -12.25
N HIS A 177 0.47 -3.33 -13.42
CA HIS A 177 -0.88 -3.74 -13.87
C HIS A 177 -1.16 -5.24 -13.75
N TRP A 178 -0.17 -6.08 -14.02
CA TRP A 178 -0.31 -7.54 -13.94
C TRP A 178 0.13 -8.08 -12.58
N LEU A 179 1.22 -7.55 -12.05
CA LEU A 179 1.86 -8.08 -10.85
C LEU A 179 1.02 -7.78 -9.60
N VAL A 180 0.52 -6.54 -9.46
CA VAL A 180 -0.24 -6.12 -8.27
C VAL A 180 -1.48 -6.97 -8.04
N PRO A 181 -2.39 -7.19 -9.02
CA PRO A 181 -3.54 -8.05 -8.81
C PRO A 181 -3.20 -9.48 -8.40
N LEU A 182 -2.14 -10.07 -8.99
CA LEU A 182 -1.68 -11.42 -8.64
C LEU A 182 -1.16 -11.48 -7.21
N LEU A 183 -0.44 -10.44 -6.77
CA LEU A 183 0.08 -10.34 -5.41
C LEU A 183 -1.04 -10.18 -4.37
N TYR A 184 -2.09 -9.40 -4.68
CA TYR A 184 -3.28 -9.33 -3.81
C TYR A 184 -3.96 -10.68 -3.64
N ILE A 185 -4.11 -11.45 -4.73
CA ILE A 185 -4.65 -12.82 -4.65
C ILE A 185 -3.74 -13.68 -3.77
N ALA A 186 -2.43 -13.64 -3.97
CA ALA A 186 -1.48 -14.44 -3.19
C ALA A 186 -1.51 -14.08 -1.69
N ILE A 187 -1.57 -12.78 -1.35
CA ILE A 187 -1.69 -12.32 0.04
C ILE A 187 -3.01 -12.79 0.65
N GLY A 188 -4.11 -12.62 -0.06
CA GLY A 188 -5.42 -13.03 0.42
C GLY A 188 -5.50 -14.54 0.65
N ILE A 189 -4.99 -15.35 -0.25
CA ILE A 189 -4.87 -16.81 -0.07
C ILE A 189 -4.02 -17.13 1.16
N ARG A 190 -2.88 -16.48 1.34
CA ARG A 190 -2.04 -16.68 2.52
C ARG A 190 -2.79 -16.35 3.81
N VAL A 191 -3.54 -15.24 3.86
CA VAL A 191 -4.35 -14.86 5.02
C VAL A 191 -5.38 -15.94 5.35
N VAL A 192 -6.09 -16.45 4.35
CA VAL A 192 -7.08 -17.52 4.50
C VAL A 192 -6.43 -18.81 5.02
N VAL A 193 -5.31 -19.22 4.44
CA VAL A 193 -4.61 -20.47 4.82
C VAL A 193 -4.04 -20.37 6.24
N VAL A 194 -3.35 -19.26 6.56
CA VAL A 194 -2.70 -19.09 7.88
C VAL A 194 -3.73 -18.93 9.01
N SER A 195 -4.94 -18.44 8.70
CA SER A 195 -6.02 -18.33 9.70
C SER A 195 -6.60 -19.68 10.12
N GLY A 196 -6.36 -20.76 9.36
CA GLY A 196 -6.98 -22.06 9.60
C GLY A 196 -8.49 -22.07 9.33
N LEU A 197 -8.98 -21.26 8.38
CA LEU A 197 -10.41 -21.13 8.07
C LEU A 197 -11.01 -22.46 7.62
N PHE A 198 -10.21 -23.32 6.97
CA PHE A 198 -10.64 -24.62 6.41
C PHE A 198 -9.99 -25.82 7.12
N GLY A 199 -9.32 -25.61 8.28
CA GLY A 199 -8.65 -26.66 9.03
C GLY A 199 -9.13 -26.78 10.47
#